data_71f361460bee684d3c2776c9692a0626
#
_entry.id   71f361460bee684d3c2776c9692a0626
#
_cell.length_a   1.000
_cell.length_b   1.000
_cell.length_c   1.000
_cell.angle_alpha   90.00
_cell.angle_beta   90.00
_cell.angle_gamma   90.00
#
_symmetry.space_group_name_H-M   'P 1'
#
loop_
_entity.id
_entity.type
_entity.pdbx_description
1 polymer ?
#
loop_
_entity_poly.entity_id
_entity_poly.type
_entity_poly.pdbx_seq_one_letter_code
_entity_poly.pdbx_strand_id
1 'polypeptide(L)'
;MQRFLAHAERFKTEIVFDHIHTVDFQKRPFTLQGDSGSYTCDALILATGASAKYLGLPSEASFMGRGVSGCATCDGFFYRDQVCCVVGGGNTAVEEALYLSNIASKVFLIHRRDKFKAEPIMIDKLMEKVSAGKIELKTFCTLDEVLGDASGVTGVRLKNVQSGMTEDLLLQGCFIAIGHAPNTEIFQGQLNMAGGYILTQGGSSGFATMTSVPGIFAAGDVQDHIYRQAITSAGTGCMAALDAQRFLEQG
;
A
#
# COMPACT_ATOMS: atom_id res chain seq x y z
N MET A 1 -11.24 7.79 -10.98
CA MET A 1 -10.79 9.15 -10.56
C MET A 1 -11.71 10.25 -11.09
N GLN A 2 -11.98 10.39 -12.39
CA GLN A 2 -12.85 11.47 -12.95
C GLN A 2 -14.22 11.59 -12.28
N ARG A 3 -14.89 10.47 -11.93
CA ARG A 3 -16.18 10.51 -11.24
C ARG A 3 -16.09 11.07 -9.81
N PHE A 4 -15.00 10.81 -9.10
CA PHE A 4 -14.77 11.38 -7.76
C PHE A 4 -14.49 12.88 -7.83
N LEU A 5 -13.70 13.31 -8.80
CA LEU A 5 -13.47 14.74 -9.07
C LEU A 5 -14.76 15.47 -9.35
N ALA A 6 -15.55 15.02 -10.34
CA ALA A 6 -16.83 15.61 -10.69
C ALA A 6 -17.83 15.63 -9.51
N HIS A 7 -17.76 14.61 -8.62
CA HIS A 7 -18.58 14.57 -7.41
C HIS A 7 -18.18 15.66 -6.42
N ALA A 8 -16.88 15.86 -6.16
CA ALA A 8 -16.39 16.92 -5.28
C ALA A 8 -16.73 18.32 -5.83
N GLU A 9 -16.51 18.56 -7.12
CA GLU A 9 -16.81 19.82 -7.81
C GLU A 9 -18.31 20.19 -7.74
N ARG A 10 -19.21 19.17 -7.77
CA ARG A 10 -20.66 19.39 -7.62
C ARG A 10 -21.01 20.09 -6.31
N PHE A 11 -20.23 19.87 -5.27
CA PHE A 11 -20.39 20.51 -3.96
C PHE A 11 -19.53 21.78 -3.82
N LYS A 12 -19.03 22.32 -4.93
CA LYS A 12 -18.18 23.53 -4.98
C LYS A 12 -16.87 23.39 -4.22
N THR A 13 -16.36 22.15 -4.11
CA THR A 13 -15.03 21.93 -3.57
C THR A 13 -14.01 22.49 -4.55
N GLU A 14 -13.16 23.39 -4.07
CA GLU A 14 -12.03 23.88 -4.86
C GLU A 14 -10.95 22.80 -4.93
N ILE A 15 -10.52 22.46 -6.13
CA ILE A 15 -9.46 21.49 -6.38
C ILE A 15 -8.23 22.22 -6.88
N VAL A 16 -7.17 22.21 -6.09
CA VAL A 16 -5.89 22.81 -6.42
C VAL A 16 -4.91 21.70 -6.78
N PHE A 17 -4.42 21.70 -8.03
CA PHE A 17 -3.40 20.76 -8.49
C PHE A 17 -2.02 21.30 -8.15
N ASP A 18 -1.54 20.97 -6.95
CA ASP A 18 -0.24 21.38 -6.46
C ASP A 18 0.43 20.25 -5.66
N HIS A 19 1.73 20.31 -5.52
CA HIS A 19 2.51 19.39 -4.70
C HIS A 19 3.00 20.10 -3.43
N ILE A 20 2.50 19.69 -2.26
CA ILE A 20 2.91 20.24 -0.97
C ILE A 20 4.19 19.56 -0.52
N HIS A 21 5.24 20.34 -0.28
CA HIS A 21 6.56 19.85 0.12
C HIS A 21 6.98 20.27 1.54
N THR A 22 6.27 21.22 2.17
CA THR A 22 6.55 21.66 3.55
C THR A 22 5.26 22.04 4.25
N VAL A 23 5.19 21.78 5.55
CA VAL A 23 4.06 22.14 6.41
C VAL A 23 4.57 22.74 7.71
N ASP A 24 3.81 23.65 8.32
CA ASP A 24 4.04 24.18 9.67
C ASP A 24 2.76 24.03 10.49
N PHE A 25 2.83 23.19 11.53
CA PHE A 25 1.74 22.86 12.42
C PHE A 25 1.88 23.52 13.82
N GLN A 26 2.89 24.38 14.01
CA GLN A 26 3.17 24.98 15.34
C GLN A 26 2.17 26.05 15.74
N LYS A 27 1.52 26.70 14.78
CA LYS A 27 0.55 27.78 15.03
C LYS A 27 -0.59 27.73 14.01
N ARG A 28 -1.74 28.29 14.38
CA ARG A 28 -2.85 28.54 13.46
C ARG A 28 -2.86 29.99 12.96
N PRO A 29 -3.32 30.17 11.71
CA PRO A 29 -3.67 29.15 10.75
C PRO A 29 -2.45 28.30 10.39
N PHE A 30 -2.65 26.97 10.15
CA PHE A 30 -1.60 26.07 9.67
C PHE A 30 -1.14 26.52 8.30
N THR A 31 0.13 26.35 8.00
CA THR A 31 0.71 26.79 6.73
C THR A 31 1.23 25.57 5.95
N LEU A 32 0.90 25.52 4.65
CA LEU A 32 1.39 24.54 3.71
C LEU A 32 2.09 25.27 2.56
N GLN A 33 3.27 24.79 2.19
CA GLN A 33 4.01 25.34 1.06
C GLN A 33 4.01 24.32 -0.08
N GLY A 34 3.48 24.74 -1.22
CA GLY A 34 3.46 23.97 -2.46
C GLY A 34 4.39 24.56 -3.52
N ASP A 35 4.45 23.89 -4.67
CA ASP A 35 5.24 24.32 -5.82
C ASP A 35 4.67 25.63 -6.42
N SER A 36 3.35 25.79 -6.38
CA SER A 36 2.64 26.93 -6.97
C SER A 36 2.33 28.05 -5.98
N GLY A 37 2.41 27.79 -4.66
CA GLY A 37 2.09 28.82 -3.67
C GLY A 37 2.06 28.32 -2.23
N SER A 38 1.63 29.24 -1.36
CA SER A 38 1.43 28.98 0.07
C SER A 38 -0.05 28.97 0.41
N TYR A 39 -0.46 27.99 1.22
CA TYR A 39 -1.86 27.80 1.63
C TYR A 39 -1.95 27.88 3.15
N THR A 40 -3.07 28.36 3.66
CA THR A 40 -3.34 28.42 5.09
C THR A 40 -4.70 27.81 5.40
N CYS A 41 -4.83 27.16 6.57
CA CYS A 41 -6.10 26.59 7.01
C CYS A 41 -6.17 26.52 8.55
N ASP A 42 -7.40 26.50 9.08
CA ASP A 42 -7.67 26.33 10.52
C ASP A 42 -7.89 24.87 10.90
N ALA A 43 -8.27 24.01 9.93
CA ALA A 43 -8.33 22.56 10.06
C ALA A 43 -7.75 21.90 8.79
N LEU A 44 -7.08 20.74 8.96
CA LEU A 44 -6.41 20.03 7.89
C LEU A 44 -6.68 18.53 7.97
N ILE A 45 -7.05 17.91 6.85
CA ILE A 45 -7.16 16.46 6.71
C ILE A 45 -5.99 15.97 5.87
N LEU A 46 -5.17 15.09 6.45
CA LEU A 46 -4.06 14.43 5.77
C LEU A 46 -4.57 13.11 5.16
N ALA A 47 -4.54 13.02 3.85
CA ALA A 47 -4.97 11.86 3.07
C ALA A 47 -3.93 11.48 2.01
N THR A 48 -2.64 11.59 2.35
CA THR A 48 -1.50 11.39 1.44
C THR A 48 -1.24 9.92 1.09
N GLY A 49 -1.92 8.99 1.77
CA GLY A 49 -1.85 7.57 1.48
C GLY A 49 -0.53 6.91 1.86
N ALA A 50 -0.32 5.72 1.28
CA ALA A 50 0.92 4.95 1.39
C ALA A 50 1.28 4.37 0.02
N SER A 51 2.57 4.24 -0.24
CA SER A 51 3.11 3.67 -1.48
C SER A 51 3.57 2.24 -1.25
N ALA A 52 3.21 1.32 -2.14
CA ALA A 52 3.80 -0.01 -2.14
C ALA A 52 5.30 0.09 -2.38
N LYS A 53 6.08 -0.71 -1.64
CA LYS A 53 7.51 -0.83 -1.89
C LYS A 53 7.75 -1.79 -3.04
N TYR A 54 8.66 -1.39 -3.90
CA TYR A 54 9.12 -2.18 -5.03
C TYR A 54 10.60 -2.50 -4.89
N LEU A 55 11.10 -3.45 -5.69
CA LEU A 55 12.50 -3.86 -5.66
C LEU A 55 13.41 -2.85 -6.38
N GLY A 56 12.83 -1.98 -7.21
CA GLY A 56 13.56 -0.98 -7.99
C GLY A 56 14.19 -1.55 -9.25
N LEU A 57 13.71 -2.68 -9.74
CA LEU A 57 14.18 -3.26 -10.99
C LEU A 57 13.58 -2.50 -12.18
N PRO A 58 14.37 -2.14 -13.20
CA PRO A 58 13.84 -1.50 -14.42
C PRO A 58 12.74 -2.32 -15.10
N SER A 59 12.86 -3.66 -15.10
CA SER A 59 11.86 -4.57 -15.64
C SER A 59 10.56 -4.55 -14.84
N GLU A 60 10.62 -4.43 -13.50
CA GLU A 60 9.46 -4.26 -12.63
C GLU A 60 8.65 -3.01 -13.03
N ALA A 61 9.32 -1.87 -13.19
CA ALA A 61 8.69 -0.61 -13.61
C ALA A 61 8.07 -0.72 -15.01
N SER A 62 8.71 -1.42 -15.93
CA SER A 62 8.25 -1.59 -17.32
C SER A 62 6.95 -2.37 -17.43
N PHE A 63 6.68 -3.30 -16.49
CA PHE A 63 5.49 -4.14 -16.49
C PHE A 63 4.47 -3.76 -15.42
N MET A 64 4.64 -2.62 -14.74
CA MET A 64 3.66 -2.12 -13.77
C MET A 64 2.28 -1.98 -14.39
N GLY A 65 1.26 -2.61 -13.77
CA GLY A 65 -0.12 -2.65 -14.29
C GLY A 65 -0.32 -3.54 -15.54
N ARG A 66 0.75 -4.22 -16.00
CA ARG A 66 0.70 -5.17 -17.11
C ARG A 66 1.29 -6.53 -16.73
N GLY A 67 1.01 -6.97 -15.50
CA GLY A 67 1.52 -8.20 -14.92
C GLY A 67 2.26 -8.01 -13.61
N VAL A 68 2.81 -6.84 -13.33
CA VAL A 68 3.38 -6.46 -12.03
C VAL A 68 2.37 -5.65 -11.23
N SER A 69 2.12 -6.04 -9.98
CA SER A 69 1.22 -5.37 -9.04
C SER A 69 1.78 -5.41 -7.62
N GLY A 70 1.39 -4.45 -6.78
CA GLY A 70 1.66 -4.42 -5.33
C GLY A 70 0.46 -4.81 -4.47
N CYS A 71 -0.62 -5.36 -5.07
CA CYS A 71 -1.86 -5.67 -4.33
C CYS A 71 -2.59 -6.87 -4.97
N ALA A 72 -2.47 -8.04 -4.37
CA ALA A 72 -3.14 -9.25 -4.87
C ALA A 72 -4.67 -9.18 -4.71
N THR A 73 -5.18 -8.57 -3.64
CA THR A 73 -6.63 -8.40 -3.45
C THR A 73 -7.25 -7.44 -4.46
N CYS A 74 -6.46 -6.50 -5.00
CA CYS A 74 -6.91 -5.55 -6.01
C CYS A 74 -6.94 -6.18 -7.41
N ASP A 75 -5.84 -6.83 -7.79
CA ASP A 75 -5.58 -7.24 -9.17
C ASP A 75 -5.60 -8.76 -9.40
N GLY A 76 -5.58 -9.56 -8.33
CA GLY A 76 -5.47 -11.03 -8.43
C GLY A 76 -6.59 -11.68 -9.25
N PHE A 77 -7.77 -11.08 -9.30
CA PHE A 77 -8.88 -11.59 -10.08
C PHE A 77 -8.58 -11.66 -11.58
N PHE A 78 -7.74 -10.76 -12.10
CA PHE A 78 -7.35 -10.76 -13.52
C PHE A 78 -6.48 -11.96 -13.90
N TYR A 79 -5.92 -12.66 -12.91
CA TYR A 79 -5.04 -13.82 -13.10
C TYR A 79 -5.71 -15.13 -12.71
N ARG A 80 -7.06 -15.19 -12.79
CA ARG A 80 -7.83 -16.42 -12.58
C ARG A 80 -7.34 -17.53 -13.50
N ASP A 81 -7.10 -18.71 -12.90
CA ASP A 81 -6.61 -19.93 -13.59
C ASP A 81 -5.25 -19.78 -14.29
N GLN A 82 -4.52 -18.69 -14.00
CA GLN A 82 -3.16 -18.45 -14.50
C GLN A 82 -2.12 -18.74 -13.41
N VAL A 83 -0.85 -18.79 -13.81
CA VAL A 83 0.28 -18.95 -12.89
C VAL A 83 0.74 -17.58 -12.43
N CYS A 84 0.94 -17.42 -11.10
CA CYS A 84 1.40 -16.19 -10.50
C CYS A 84 2.60 -16.42 -9.59
N CYS A 85 3.32 -15.34 -9.29
CA CYS A 85 4.24 -15.34 -8.16
C CYS A 85 3.94 -14.19 -7.19
N VAL A 86 4.35 -14.40 -5.93
CA VAL A 86 4.39 -13.39 -4.88
C VAL A 86 5.81 -13.27 -4.38
N VAL A 87 6.33 -12.06 -4.31
CA VAL A 87 7.69 -11.77 -3.83
C VAL A 87 7.61 -11.14 -2.45
N GLY A 88 8.11 -11.82 -1.45
CA GLY A 88 8.07 -11.34 -0.06
C GLY A 88 8.23 -12.45 0.96
N GLY A 89 8.05 -12.13 2.25
CA GLY A 89 8.21 -13.12 3.31
C GLY A 89 7.66 -12.68 4.67
N GLY A 90 6.89 -11.59 4.70
CA GLY A 90 6.10 -11.14 5.85
C GLY A 90 4.64 -11.57 5.75
N ASN A 91 3.80 -11.15 6.72
CA ASN A 91 2.37 -11.43 6.74
C ASN A 91 1.70 -11.12 5.39
N THR A 92 1.88 -9.92 4.86
CA THR A 92 1.28 -9.50 3.58
C THR A 92 1.61 -10.49 2.44
N ALA A 93 2.87 -10.92 2.31
CA ALA A 93 3.25 -11.86 1.25
C ALA A 93 2.59 -13.23 1.40
N VAL A 94 2.48 -13.72 2.63
CA VAL A 94 1.81 -15.00 2.91
C VAL A 94 0.31 -14.87 2.68
N GLU A 95 -0.33 -13.79 3.14
CA GLU A 95 -1.75 -13.50 2.90
C GLU A 95 -2.08 -13.43 1.43
N GLU A 96 -1.27 -12.68 0.65
CA GLU A 96 -1.45 -12.56 -0.79
C GLU A 96 -1.27 -13.89 -1.53
N ALA A 97 -0.26 -14.70 -1.14
CA ALA A 97 -0.06 -16.03 -1.70
C ALA A 97 -1.24 -16.96 -1.39
N LEU A 98 -1.76 -16.93 -0.17
CA LEU A 98 -2.95 -17.70 0.23
C LEU A 98 -4.19 -17.24 -0.54
N TYR A 99 -4.41 -15.94 -0.68
CA TYR A 99 -5.50 -15.39 -1.46
C TYR A 99 -5.43 -15.85 -2.93
N LEU A 100 -4.29 -15.65 -3.58
CA LEU A 100 -4.07 -16.04 -4.97
C LEU A 100 -4.18 -17.56 -5.16
N SER A 101 -3.80 -18.39 -4.19
CA SER A 101 -3.92 -19.84 -4.28
C SER A 101 -5.36 -20.35 -4.46
N ASN A 102 -6.36 -19.53 -4.17
CA ASN A 102 -7.77 -19.84 -4.37
C ASN A 102 -8.29 -19.40 -5.75
N ILE A 103 -7.51 -18.60 -6.48
CA ILE A 103 -7.92 -18.00 -7.75
C ILE A 103 -7.03 -18.50 -8.89
N ALA A 104 -5.73 -18.44 -8.71
CA ALA A 104 -4.73 -18.86 -9.69
C ALA A 104 -4.63 -20.40 -9.81
N SER A 105 -4.13 -20.88 -10.92
CA SER A 105 -3.84 -22.31 -11.13
C SER A 105 -2.68 -22.76 -10.23
N LYS A 106 -1.64 -21.93 -10.10
CA LYS A 106 -0.46 -22.14 -9.25
C LYS A 106 0.13 -20.80 -8.79
N VAL A 107 0.68 -20.79 -7.59
CA VAL A 107 1.39 -19.62 -7.02
C VAL A 107 2.81 -20.02 -6.63
N PHE A 108 3.80 -19.25 -7.07
CA PHE A 108 5.16 -19.31 -6.55
C PHE A 108 5.33 -18.26 -5.46
N LEU A 109 5.73 -18.67 -4.25
CA LEU A 109 6.11 -17.71 -3.20
C LEU A 109 7.63 -17.61 -3.11
N ILE A 110 8.14 -16.46 -3.53
CA ILE A 110 9.58 -16.18 -3.68
C ILE A 110 10.08 -15.45 -2.45
N HIS A 111 11.04 -16.04 -1.74
CA HIS A 111 11.61 -15.46 -0.54
C HIS A 111 13.13 -15.64 -0.48
N ARG A 112 13.84 -14.56 -0.11
CA ARG A 112 15.32 -14.54 -0.05
C ARG A 112 15.94 -15.34 1.12
N ARG A 113 15.12 -15.85 2.05
CA ARG A 113 15.54 -16.62 3.23
C ARG A 113 14.78 -17.95 3.28
N ASP A 114 15.14 -18.79 4.24
CA ASP A 114 14.45 -20.06 4.55
C ASP A 114 13.23 -19.90 5.47
N LYS A 115 13.19 -18.80 6.24
CA LYS A 115 12.15 -18.54 7.24
C LYS A 115 11.33 -17.32 6.90
N PHE A 116 10.02 -17.49 6.92
CA PHE A 116 9.06 -16.41 6.78
C PHE A 116 8.92 -15.62 8.09
N LYS A 117 8.69 -14.31 7.99
CA LYS A 117 8.39 -13.42 9.12
C LYS A 117 6.88 -13.19 9.25
N ALA A 118 6.10 -14.22 8.99
CA ALA A 118 4.65 -14.20 9.14
C ALA A 118 4.24 -14.84 10.48
N GLU A 119 3.02 -14.59 10.88
CA GLU A 119 2.42 -15.22 12.07
C GLU A 119 2.37 -16.76 11.92
N PRO A 120 2.60 -17.53 13.02
CA PRO A 120 2.62 -19.00 12.95
C PRO A 120 1.40 -19.60 12.26
N ILE A 121 0.20 -19.12 12.59
CA ILE A 121 -1.05 -19.62 11.99
C ILE A 121 -1.12 -19.39 10.47
N MET A 122 -0.50 -18.32 9.98
CA MET A 122 -0.43 -18.03 8.54
C MET A 122 0.57 -18.95 7.85
N ILE A 123 1.67 -19.28 8.54
CA ILE A 123 2.66 -20.25 8.05
C ILE A 123 2.04 -21.65 7.97
N ASP A 124 1.25 -22.05 8.97
CA ASP A 124 0.56 -23.37 8.95
C ASP A 124 -0.38 -23.45 7.72
N LYS A 125 -1.21 -22.46 7.49
CA LYS A 125 -2.07 -22.37 6.31
C LYS A 125 -1.28 -22.39 4.99
N LEU A 126 -0.14 -21.68 4.95
CA LEU A 126 0.75 -21.70 3.81
C LEU A 126 1.24 -23.13 3.51
N MET A 127 1.70 -23.84 4.53
CA MET A 127 2.20 -25.20 4.38
C MET A 127 1.13 -26.19 3.96
N GLU A 128 -0.14 -26.00 4.37
CA GLU A 128 -1.28 -26.76 3.85
C GLU A 128 -1.44 -26.56 2.33
N LYS A 129 -1.36 -25.32 1.84
CA LYS A 129 -1.44 -25.02 0.42
C LYS A 129 -0.22 -25.51 -0.39
N VAL A 130 0.96 -25.53 0.23
CA VAL A 130 2.17 -26.14 -0.33
C VAL A 130 1.97 -27.65 -0.48
N SER A 131 1.50 -28.32 0.56
CA SER A 131 1.21 -29.77 0.56
C SER A 131 0.13 -30.16 -0.47
N ALA A 132 -0.84 -29.26 -0.71
CA ALA A 132 -1.87 -29.41 -1.73
C ALA A 132 -1.38 -29.10 -3.16
N GLY A 133 -0.12 -28.70 -3.34
CA GLY A 133 0.48 -28.38 -4.64
C GLY A 133 0.01 -27.04 -5.25
N LYS A 134 -0.77 -26.24 -4.51
CA LYS A 134 -1.27 -24.92 -4.96
C LYS A 134 -0.23 -23.82 -4.86
N ILE A 135 0.64 -23.91 -3.86
CA ILE A 135 1.75 -22.99 -3.65
C ILE A 135 3.06 -23.76 -3.73
N GLU A 136 4.04 -23.21 -4.42
CA GLU A 136 5.43 -23.69 -4.43
C GLU A 136 6.34 -22.63 -3.84
N LEU A 137 7.18 -23.04 -2.87
CA LEU A 137 8.13 -22.13 -2.22
C LEU A 137 9.43 -22.07 -3.02
N LYS A 138 9.84 -20.85 -3.36
CA LYS A 138 11.16 -20.54 -3.93
C LYS A 138 11.98 -19.79 -2.86
N THR A 139 12.48 -20.55 -1.88
CA THR A 139 13.34 -20.00 -0.81
C THR A 139 14.76 -19.78 -1.28
N PHE A 140 15.49 -18.91 -0.57
CA PHE A 140 16.83 -18.45 -0.96
C PHE A 140 16.88 -17.82 -2.36
N CYS A 141 15.73 -17.32 -2.85
CA CYS A 141 15.61 -16.71 -4.17
C CYS A 141 15.20 -15.25 -4.08
N THR A 142 15.77 -14.45 -4.95
CA THR A 142 15.33 -13.06 -5.22
C THR A 142 14.81 -12.97 -6.65
N LEU A 143 13.91 -12.02 -6.89
CA LEU A 143 13.55 -11.61 -8.24
C LEU A 143 14.75 -10.87 -8.85
N ASP A 144 15.25 -11.34 -9.97
CA ASP A 144 16.36 -10.73 -10.71
C ASP A 144 15.84 -9.87 -11.86
N GLU A 145 14.85 -10.40 -12.57
CA GLU A 145 14.22 -9.71 -13.72
C GLU A 145 12.78 -10.16 -13.90
N VAL A 146 11.91 -9.23 -14.31
CA VAL A 146 10.58 -9.54 -14.83
C VAL A 146 10.68 -9.69 -16.35
N LEU A 147 10.24 -10.82 -16.87
CA LEU A 147 10.26 -11.15 -18.29
C LEU A 147 8.89 -10.90 -18.91
N GLY A 148 8.86 -10.37 -20.11
CA GLY A 148 7.60 -10.11 -20.78
C GLY A 148 7.77 -9.55 -22.18
N ASP A 149 6.64 -9.28 -22.81
CA ASP A 149 6.55 -8.72 -24.15
C ASP A 149 5.52 -7.57 -24.22
N ALA A 150 5.08 -7.22 -25.39
CA ALA A 150 4.09 -6.15 -25.60
C ALA A 150 2.74 -6.43 -24.91
N SER A 151 2.39 -7.70 -24.66
CA SER A 151 1.14 -8.12 -24.02
C SER A 151 1.21 -8.06 -22.49
N GLY A 152 2.41 -8.05 -21.90
CA GLY A 152 2.64 -8.02 -20.45
C GLY A 152 3.66 -9.04 -19.98
N VAL A 153 3.56 -9.42 -18.69
CA VAL A 153 4.46 -10.39 -18.06
C VAL A 153 4.24 -11.80 -18.65
N THR A 154 5.33 -12.45 -19.05
CA THR A 154 5.35 -13.85 -19.51
C THR A 154 6.14 -14.75 -18.57
N GLY A 155 6.90 -14.18 -17.64
CA GLY A 155 7.70 -14.91 -16.68
C GLY A 155 8.53 -14.01 -15.77
N VAL A 156 9.32 -14.66 -14.94
CA VAL A 156 10.30 -13.99 -14.06
C VAL A 156 11.60 -14.77 -14.06
N ARG A 157 12.72 -14.08 -13.95
CA ARG A 157 14.03 -14.66 -13.65
C ARG A 157 14.29 -14.54 -12.16
N LEU A 158 14.56 -15.67 -11.53
CA LEU A 158 15.00 -15.74 -10.14
C LEU A 158 16.50 -15.92 -10.07
N LYS A 159 17.09 -15.39 -8.98
CA LYS A 159 18.49 -15.63 -8.64
C LYS A 159 18.56 -16.25 -7.26
N ASN A 160 19.18 -17.42 -7.15
CA ASN A 160 19.43 -18.06 -5.86
C ASN A 160 20.58 -17.32 -5.15
N VAL A 161 20.32 -16.83 -3.94
CA VAL A 161 21.27 -16.01 -3.17
C VAL A 161 22.45 -16.79 -2.61
N GLN A 162 22.37 -18.13 -2.54
CA GLN A 162 23.43 -19.00 -2.03
C GLN A 162 24.33 -19.49 -3.14
N SER A 163 23.76 -19.95 -4.25
CA SER A 163 24.51 -20.53 -5.37
C SER A 163 24.84 -19.52 -6.47
N GLY A 164 24.10 -18.41 -6.53
CA GLY A 164 24.18 -17.44 -7.63
C GLY A 164 23.54 -17.92 -8.93
N MET A 165 22.99 -19.13 -8.97
CA MET A 165 22.33 -19.68 -10.17
C MET A 165 21.01 -18.95 -10.44
N THR A 166 20.65 -18.84 -11.72
CA THR A 166 19.39 -18.26 -12.16
C THR A 166 18.43 -19.33 -12.68
N GLU A 167 17.14 -19.10 -12.51
CA GLU A 167 16.04 -19.93 -12.99
C GLU A 167 14.95 -19.03 -13.57
N ASP A 168 14.46 -19.34 -14.77
CA ASP A 168 13.33 -18.64 -15.38
C ASP A 168 12.04 -19.43 -15.10
N LEU A 169 11.03 -18.74 -14.57
CA LEU A 169 9.69 -19.27 -14.31
C LEU A 169 8.69 -18.64 -15.28
N LEU A 170 7.91 -19.45 -15.97
CA LEU A 170 6.81 -18.97 -16.80
C LEU A 170 5.59 -18.67 -15.93
N LEU A 171 5.09 -17.46 -16.00
CA LEU A 171 3.91 -16.98 -15.26
C LEU A 171 3.37 -15.68 -15.86
N GLN A 172 2.17 -15.27 -15.47
CA GLN A 172 1.48 -14.11 -16.03
C GLN A 172 1.33 -12.96 -15.04
N GLY A 173 1.41 -13.24 -13.73
CA GLY A 173 1.26 -12.23 -12.68
C GLY A 173 2.40 -12.28 -11.66
N CYS A 174 3.01 -11.13 -11.38
CA CYS A 174 4.07 -10.95 -10.38
C CYS A 174 3.63 -9.91 -9.34
N PHE A 175 3.38 -10.37 -8.12
CA PHE A 175 2.91 -9.55 -7.01
C PHE A 175 4.06 -9.23 -6.06
N ILE A 176 4.35 -7.94 -5.86
CA ILE A 176 5.46 -7.47 -5.03
C ILE A 176 4.93 -7.12 -3.65
N ALA A 177 5.13 -8.01 -2.68
CA ALA A 177 4.60 -7.93 -1.33
C ALA A 177 5.72 -7.74 -0.28
N ILE A 178 6.54 -6.71 -0.46
CA ILE A 178 7.68 -6.39 0.42
C ILE A 178 7.41 -5.26 1.41
N GLY A 179 6.14 -4.86 1.51
CA GLY A 179 5.64 -3.85 2.44
C GLY A 179 5.25 -2.54 1.77
N HIS A 180 4.81 -1.59 2.59
CA HIS A 180 4.37 -0.26 2.19
C HIS A 180 5.18 0.81 2.94
N ALA A 181 5.21 2.01 2.40
CA ALA A 181 5.74 3.20 3.05
C ALA A 181 4.63 4.27 3.04
N PRO A 182 4.18 4.75 4.21
CA PRO A 182 3.25 5.86 4.27
C PRO A 182 3.91 7.15 3.75
N ASN A 183 3.15 7.98 3.06
CA ASN A 183 3.63 9.24 2.50
C ASN A 183 3.55 10.34 3.59
N THR A 184 4.50 10.31 4.53
CA THR A 184 4.48 11.09 5.77
C THR A 184 5.78 11.88 6.02
N GLU A 185 6.71 11.87 5.09
CA GLU A 185 8.04 12.45 5.26
C GLU A 185 7.98 13.94 5.66
N ILE A 186 7.08 14.71 5.06
CA ILE A 186 6.91 16.14 5.32
C ILE A 186 6.28 16.45 6.72
N PHE A 187 5.74 15.44 7.41
CA PHE A 187 5.13 15.58 8.74
C PHE A 187 6.04 15.12 9.87
N GLN A 188 7.25 14.63 9.57
CA GLN A 188 8.18 14.13 10.55
C GLN A 188 8.57 15.21 11.57
N GLY A 189 8.58 14.83 12.85
CA GLY A 189 8.89 15.75 13.96
C GLY A 189 7.75 16.68 14.35
N GLN A 190 6.64 16.70 13.63
CA GLN A 190 5.47 17.53 13.95
C GLN A 190 4.25 16.72 14.40
N LEU A 191 4.14 15.46 13.99
CA LEU A 191 3.05 14.55 14.38
C LEU A 191 3.59 13.28 15.05
N ASN A 192 2.80 12.70 15.95
CA ASN A 192 3.10 11.39 16.51
C ASN A 192 2.89 10.30 15.47
N MET A 193 3.89 9.43 15.31
CA MET A 193 3.89 8.35 14.31
C MET A 193 4.37 7.03 14.91
N ALA A 194 3.90 5.92 14.34
CA ALA A 194 4.43 4.58 14.62
C ALA A 194 4.70 3.85 13.29
N GLY A 195 5.92 3.37 13.10
CA GLY A 195 6.34 2.74 11.84
C GLY A 195 6.20 3.64 10.60
N GLY A 196 6.22 4.96 10.81
CA GLY A 196 6.01 5.98 9.78
C GLY A 196 4.55 6.37 9.56
N TYR A 197 3.56 5.61 10.07
CA TYR A 197 2.13 5.92 9.96
C TYR A 197 1.72 6.93 11.01
N ILE A 198 0.83 7.87 10.64
CA ILE A 198 0.29 8.88 11.55
C ILE A 198 -0.60 8.20 12.59
N LEU A 199 -0.38 8.51 13.87
CA LEU A 199 -1.24 8.05 14.96
C LEU A 199 -2.44 8.98 15.09
N THR A 200 -3.64 8.39 15.16
CA THR A 200 -4.90 9.09 15.44
C THR A 200 -5.40 8.70 16.82
N GLN A 201 -6.30 9.52 17.40
CA GLN A 201 -6.83 9.28 18.74
C GLN A 201 -7.64 7.99 18.83
N GLY A 202 -8.39 7.64 17.77
CA GLY A 202 -9.28 6.50 17.75
C GLY A 202 -10.42 6.59 18.78
N GLY A 203 -11.16 5.52 18.93
CA GLY A 203 -12.10 5.33 20.04
C GLY A 203 -13.46 6.02 19.88
N SER A 204 -14.20 6.06 20.98
CA SER A 204 -15.62 6.46 21.06
C SER A 204 -15.87 7.85 21.63
N SER A 205 -14.83 8.62 21.97
CA SER A 205 -14.96 9.95 22.59
C SER A 205 -15.12 11.10 21.58
N GLY A 206 -15.26 10.81 20.31
CA GLY A 206 -15.25 11.79 19.21
C GLY A 206 -13.83 12.10 18.73
N PHE A 207 -13.74 12.78 17.60
CA PHE A 207 -12.48 13.13 16.95
C PHE A 207 -11.53 11.93 16.72
N ALA A 208 -12.12 10.79 16.36
CA ALA A 208 -11.36 9.54 16.20
C ALA A 208 -10.19 9.63 15.20
N THR A 209 -10.29 10.53 14.22
CA THR A 209 -9.28 10.76 13.19
C THR A 209 -8.30 11.88 13.51
N MET A 210 -8.48 12.57 14.65
CA MET A 210 -7.59 13.65 15.08
C MET A 210 -6.20 13.10 15.43
N THR A 211 -5.19 13.80 14.99
CA THR A 211 -3.78 13.50 15.26
C THR A 211 -3.33 14.02 16.64
N SER A 212 -2.03 14.02 16.91
CA SER A 212 -1.46 14.64 18.10
C SER A 212 -1.58 16.18 18.13
N VAL A 213 -1.88 16.80 16.99
CA VAL A 213 -2.07 18.26 16.88
C VAL A 213 -3.55 18.55 16.69
N PRO A 214 -4.21 19.27 17.63
CA PRO A 214 -5.63 19.62 17.50
C PRO A 214 -5.92 20.40 16.21
N GLY A 215 -6.94 19.97 15.45
CA GLY A 215 -7.30 20.54 14.16
C GLY A 215 -6.62 19.87 12.97
N ILE A 216 -5.74 18.88 13.20
CA ILE A 216 -5.15 18.06 12.14
C ILE A 216 -5.68 16.64 12.27
N PHE A 217 -6.24 16.12 11.18
CA PHE A 217 -6.88 14.81 11.06
C PHE A 217 -6.15 13.96 10.02
N ALA A 218 -6.18 12.64 10.17
CA ALA A 218 -5.58 11.73 9.19
C ALA A 218 -6.59 10.65 8.76
N ALA A 219 -6.62 10.34 7.47
CA ALA A 219 -7.55 9.39 6.87
C ALA A 219 -6.89 8.55 5.78
N GLY A 220 -7.37 7.32 5.61
CA GLY A 220 -6.84 6.39 4.61
C GLY A 220 -5.51 5.76 5.01
N ASP A 221 -4.77 5.32 4.01
CA ASP A 221 -3.56 4.51 4.20
C ASP A 221 -2.42 5.26 4.89
N VAL A 222 -2.46 6.57 4.99
CA VAL A 222 -1.47 7.36 5.74
C VAL A 222 -1.48 7.04 7.25
N GLN A 223 -2.61 6.57 7.78
CA GLN A 223 -2.81 6.14 9.17
C GLN A 223 -3.19 4.65 9.29
N ASP A 224 -3.76 4.03 8.25
CA ASP A 224 -4.16 2.63 8.24
C ASP A 224 -3.01 1.73 7.75
N HIS A 225 -2.24 1.18 8.70
CA HIS A 225 -1.17 0.25 8.41
C HIS A 225 -1.64 -1.21 8.32
N ILE A 226 -2.94 -1.47 8.57
CA ILE A 226 -3.51 -2.83 8.68
C ILE A 226 -4.27 -3.21 7.40
N TYR A 227 -5.34 -2.48 7.10
CA TYR A 227 -6.29 -2.86 6.05
C TYR A 227 -5.91 -2.35 4.67
N ARG A 228 -5.60 -1.05 4.54
CA ARG A 228 -5.20 -0.38 3.29
C ARG A 228 -6.14 -0.68 2.13
N GLN A 229 -7.43 -0.55 2.38
CA GLN A 229 -8.49 -0.79 1.39
C GLN A 229 -9.25 0.49 1.07
N ALA A 230 -9.74 0.60 -0.18
CA ALA A 230 -10.50 1.77 -0.62
C ALA A 230 -11.71 2.06 0.27
N ILE A 231 -12.40 1.01 0.75
CA ILE A 231 -13.58 1.17 1.62
C ILE A 231 -13.20 1.67 3.02
N THR A 232 -12.08 1.22 3.60
CA THR A 232 -11.60 1.73 4.89
C THR A 232 -11.12 3.16 4.76
N SER A 233 -10.47 3.50 3.65
CA SER A 233 -10.05 4.88 3.34
C SER A 233 -11.27 5.81 3.15
N ALA A 234 -12.31 5.36 2.47
CA ALA A 234 -13.56 6.13 2.33
C ALA A 234 -14.26 6.34 3.70
N GLY A 235 -14.29 5.30 4.54
CA GLY A 235 -14.86 5.37 5.89
C GLY A 235 -14.11 6.36 6.78
N THR A 236 -12.79 6.24 6.86
CA THR A 236 -11.96 7.19 7.66
C THR A 236 -11.96 8.59 7.06
N GLY A 237 -12.08 8.74 5.74
CA GLY A 237 -12.25 10.04 5.08
C GLY A 237 -13.55 10.74 5.48
N CYS A 238 -14.67 9.99 5.53
CA CYS A 238 -15.95 10.49 6.03
C CYS A 238 -15.85 10.91 7.51
N MET A 239 -15.21 10.08 8.35
CA MET A 239 -15.00 10.39 9.77
C MET A 239 -14.16 11.67 9.94
N ALA A 240 -13.06 11.81 9.18
CA ALA A 240 -12.20 12.99 9.24
C ALA A 240 -12.92 14.28 8.82
N ALA A 241 -13.79 14.21 7.81
CA ALA A 241 -14.60 15.35 7.39
C ALA A 241 -15.58 15.80 8.50
N LEU A 242 -16.26 14.85 9.15
CA LEU A 242 -17.15 15.13 10.28
C LEU A 242 -16.40 15.65 11.50
N ASP A 243 -15.23 15.09 11.79
CA ASP A 243 -14.37 15.54 12.90
C ASP A 243 -13.87 16.96 12.65
N ALA A 244 -13.41 17.27 11.44
CA ALA A 244 -12.96 18.61 11.06
C ALA A 244 -14.09 19.64 11.13
N GLN A 245 -15.30 19.29 10.67
CA GLN A 245 -16.48 20.14 10.78
C GLN A 245 -16.78 20.50 12.24
N ARG A 246 -16.91 19.49 13.10
CA ARG A 246 -17.20 19.67 14.53
C ARG A 246 -16.12 20.50 15.23
N PHE A 247 -14.87 20.30 14.85
CA PHE A 247 -13.76 21.06 15.39
C PHE A 247 -13.86 22.55 15.04
N LEU A 248 -14.18 22.89 13.80
CA LEU A 248 -14.38 24.28 13.36
C LEU A 248 -15.63 24.94 13.97
N GLU A 249 -16.66 24.17 14.30
CA GLU A 249 -17.87 24.66 14.99
C GLU A 249 -17.65 24.98 16.47
N GLN A 250 -16.60 24.44 17.09
CA GLN A 250 -16.27 24.64 18.52
C GLN A 250 -15.28 25.80 18.75
N GLY A 251 -14.62 26.28 17.76
CA GLY A 251 -13.64 27.36 17.78
C GLY A 251 -14.16 28.62 17.19
#